data_74af554bf30040e633368c54d75c68dd
#
_entry.id   74af554bf30040e633368c54d75c68dd
#
_cell.length_a   1.000
_cell.length_b   1.000
_cell.length_c   1.000
_cell.angle_alpha   90.00
_cell.angle_beta   90.00
_cell.angle_gamma   90.00
#
_symmetry.space_group_name_H-M   'P 1'
#
loop_
_entity.id
_entity.type
_entity.pdbx_description
1 polymer ?
#
loop_
_entity_poly.entity_id
_entity_poly.type
_entity_poly.pdbx_seq_one_letter_code
_entity_poly.pdbx_strand_id
1 'polypeptide(L)'
;MIRLICVAVFVVLFLILSIPLLIAEWIIGKFNMDLKGRSSLAIVNWAFRWVLRLAGVKVTCIGLDRVPKDRAVLYIGNHRSYFDIVMTYVRVPRMTGYIAKMEMEKIPLLSHWMRNLHCLFLDRKDLKKGMKTIMTAIEKVKAGISICIFPEGTRKKGAATFLPF
;
A
#
# COMPACT_ATOMS: atom_id res chain seq x y z
N MET A 1 0.29 20.05 -14.78
CA MET A 1 1.74 19.77 -14.66
C MET A 1 2.29 20.16 -13.28
N ILE A 2 2.12 21.37 -12.78
CA ILE A 2 2.68 21.86 -11.49
C ILE A 2 2.33 20.92 -10.32
N ARG A 3 1.08 20.53 -10.14
CA ARG A 3 0.66 19.63 -9.06
C ARG A 3 1.39 18.28 -9.07
N LEU A 4 1.64 17.71 -10.24
CA LEU A 4 2.36 16.44 -10.36
C LEU A 4 3.82 16.60 -9.94
N ILE A 5 4.45 17.71 -10.29
CA ILE A 5 5.81 18.06 -9.87
C ILE A 5 5.85 18.21 -8.34
N CYS A 6 4.90 18.96 -7.75
CA CYS A 6 4.81 19.12 -6.29
C CYS A 6 4.67 17.76 -5.57
N VAL A 7 3.84 16.86 -6.09
CA VAL A 7 3.69 15.51 -5.55
C VAL A 7 4.99 14.73 -5.66
N ALA A 8 5.66 14.76 -6.82
CA ALA A 8 6.92 14.06 -7.01
C ALA A 8 8.02 14.57 -6.06
N VAL A 9 8.18 15.88 -5.96
CA VAL A 9 9.13 16.50 -5.03
C VAL A 9 8.80 16.13 -3.58
N PHE A 10 7.54 16.22 -3.18
CA PHE A 10 7.11 15.83 -1.84
C PHE A 10 7.44 14.37 -1.52
N VAL A 11 7.15 13.44 -2.43
CA VAL A 11 7.42 12.01 -2.22
C VAL A 11 8.91 11.76 -2.09
N VAL A 12 9.75 12.37 -2.94
CA VAL A 12 11.21 12.22 -2.85
C VAL A 12 11.74 12.78 -1.53
N LEU A 13 11.33 13.99 -1.16
CA LEU A 13 11.72 14.60 0.12
C LEU A 13 11.24 13.78 1.31
N PHE A 14 9.99 13.29 1.29
CA PHE A 14 9.47 12.43 2.35
C PHE A 14 10.34 11.18 2.49
N LEU A 15 10.67 10.48 1.41
CA LEU A 15 11.48 9.26 1.48
C LEU A 15 12.86 9.56 2.10
N ILE A 16 13.53 10.63 1.68
CA ILE A 16 14.86 11.01 2.21
C ILE A 16 14.77 11.43 3.68
N LEU A 17 13.87 12.33 4.00
CA LEU A 17 13.71 12.86 5.36
C LEU A 17 13.14 11.83 6.34
N SER A 18 12.52 10.77 5.85
CA SER A 18 12.00 9.67 6.68
C SER A 18 13.06 8.63 7.09
N ILE A 19 14.32 8.78 6.70
CA ILE A 19 15.40 7.85 7.10
C ILE A 19 15.51 7.71 8.63
N PRO A 20 15.53 8.79 9.43
CA PRO A 20 15.53 8.65 10.89
C PRO A 20 14.31 7.91 11.43
N LEU A 21 13.13 8.11 10.81
CA LEU A 21 11.91 7.41 11.19
C LEU A 21 12.02 5.91 10.88
N LEU A 22 12.61 5.52 9.73
CA LEU A 22 12.84 4.12 9.41
C LEU A 22 13.80 3.45 10.42
N ILE A 23 14.82 4.18 10.89
CA ILE A 23 15.72 3.69 11.94
C ILE A 23 14.94 3.50 13.26
N ALA A 24 14.12 4.47 13.64
CA ALA A 24 13.27 4.35 14.82
C ALA A 24 12.30 3.16 14.70
N GLU A 25 11.64 2.99 13.55
CA GLU A 25 10.75 1.85 13.28
C GLU A 25 11.48 0.50 13.32
N TRP A 26 12.74 0.46 12.87
CA TRP A 26 13.57 -0.74 12.99
C TRP A 26 13.87 -1.08 14.44
N ILE A 27 14.20 -0.08 15.28
CA ILE A 27 14.42 -0.25 16.72
C ILE A 27 13.13 -0.72 17.40
N ILE A 28 12.00 -0.02 17.18
CA ILE A 28 10.69 -0.37 17.74
C ILE A 28 10.32 -1.82 17.38
N GLY A 29 10.59 -2.22 16.14
CA GLY A 29 10.29 -3.57 15.67
C GLY A 29 11.06 -4.69 16.37
N LYS A 30 12.16 -4.39 17.06
CA LYS A 30 12.88 -5.39 17.89
C LYS A 30 12.14 -5.67 19.20
N PHE A 31 11.31 -4.75 19.67
CA PHE A 31 10.61 -4.85 20.94
C PHE A 31 9.10 -5.11 20.74
N ASN A 32 8.50 -4.49 19.73
CA ASN A 32 7.07 -4.56 19.51
C ASN A 32 6.71 -4.40 18.02
N MET A 33 6.43 -5.51 17.35
CA MET A 33 6.07 -5.53 15.92
C MET A 33 4.70 -4.90 15.62
N ASP A 34 3.74 -4.98 16.56
CA ASP A 34 2.43 -4.36 16.40
C ASP A 34 2.52 -2.84 16.47
N LEU A 35 3.27 -2.32 17.44
CA LEU A 35 3.54 -0.88 17.54
C LEU A 35 4.23 -0.36 16.29
N LYS A 36 5.26 -1.06 15.80
CA LYS A 36 5.93 -0.73 14.53
C LYS A 36 4.94 -0.63 13.36
N GLY A 37 4.04 -1.60 13.23
CA GLY A 37 3.05 -1.58 12.17
C GLY A 37 2.12 -0.38 12.26
N ARG A 38 1.62 -0.09 13.47
CA ARG A 38 0.68 1.03 13.71
C ARG A 38 1.33 2.39 13.48
N SER A 39 2.54 2.61 14.00
CA SER A 39 3.28 3.87 13.80
C SER A 39 3.66 4.07 12.33
N SER A 40 4.18 3.04 11.66
CA SER A 40 4.45 3.07 10.22
C SER A 40 3.19 3.41 9.41
N LEU A 41 2.03 2.81 9.76
CA LEU A 41 0.76 3.12 9.10
C LEU A 41 0.34 4.58 9.31
N ALA A 42 0.50 5.11 10.51
CA ALA A 42 0.16 6.50 10.82
C ALA A 42 1.02 7.48 10.01
N ILE A 43 2.34 7.23 9.94
CA ILE A 43 3.29 8.05 9.18
C ILE A 43 2.95 8.02 7.67
N VAL A 44 2.75 6.83 7.09
CA VAL A 44 2.43 6.70 5.67
C VAL A 44 1.07 7.31 5.35
N ASN A 45 0.06 7.13 6.21
CA ASN A 45 -1.25 7.76 6.02
C ASN A 45 -1.18 9.28 6.08
N TRP A 46 -0.32 9.83 6.94
CA TRP A 46 -0.06 11.28 6.95
C TRP A 46 0.54 11.73 5.61
N ALA A 47 1.57 11.06 5.12
CA ALA A 47 2.18 11.37 3.83
C ALA A 47 1.18 11.23 2.67
N PHE A 48 0.36 10.18 2.64
CA PHE A 48 -0.63 9.98 1.59
C PHE A 48 -1.74 11.03 1.60
N ARG A 49 -2.16 11.50 2.78
CA ARG A 49 -3.09 12.64 2.86
C ARG A 49 -2.50 13.91 2.25
N TRP A 50 -1.20 14.16 2.45
CA TRP A 50 -0.51 15.27 1.79
C TRP A 50 -0.40 15.09 0.28
N VAL A 51 -0.08 13.90 -0.19
CA VAL A 51 -0.09 13.57 -1.62
C VAL A 51 -1.45 13.90 -2.24
N LEU A 52 -2.56 13.46 -1.62
CA LEU A 52 -3.91 13.74 -2.12
C LEU A 52 -4.22 15.24 -2.13
N ARG A 53 -3.81 15.98 -1.09
CA ARG A 53 -4.00 17.45 -1.02
C ARG A 53 -3.21 18.16 -2.12
N LEU A 54 -1.93 17.86 -2.27
CA LEU A 54 -1.06 18.48 -3.29
C LEU A 54 -1.54 18.15 -4.71
N ALA A 55 -2.02 16.95 -4.94
CA ALA A 55 -2.61 16.55 -6.21
C ALA A 55 -3.96 17.21 -6.48
N GLY A 56 -4.63 17.77 -5.46
CA GLY A 56 -5.97 18.33 -5.56
C GLY A 56 -7.04 17.27 -5.79
N VAL A 57 -6.81 16.04 -5.32
CA VAL A 57 -7.73 14.92 -5.50
C VAL A 57 -8.83 14.98 -4.44
N LYS A 58 -10.07 15.02 -4.88
CA LYS A 58 -11.26 14.85 -4.03
C LYS A 58 -11.69 13.38 -4.08
N VAL A 59 -11.78 12.75 -2.92
CA VAL A 59 -12.15 11.33 -2.82
C VAL A 59 -13.54 11.22 -2.19
N THR A 60 -14.45 10.60 -2.92
CA THR A 60 -15.76 10.20 -2.40
C THR A 60 -15.76 8.68 -2.21
N CYS A 61 -16.03 8.23 -0.98
CA CYS A 61 -16.16 6.83 -0.65
C CYS A 61 -17.64 6.49 -0.44
N ILE A 62 -18.12 5.47 -1.16
CA ILE A 62 -19.48 4.96 -1.04
C ILE A 62 -19.40 3.55 -0.48
N GLY A 63 -20.17 3.23 0.56
CA GLY A 63 -20.23 1.90 1.17
C GLY A 63 -19.05 1.55 2.09
N LEU A 64 -18.29 2.53 2.57
CA LEU A 64 -17.19 2.31 3.53
C LEU A 64 -17.69 1.73 4.87
N ASP A 65 -18.94 2.01 5.22
CA ASP A 65 -19.66 1.46 6.37
C ASP A 65 -19.84 -0.06 6.31
N ARG A 66 -19.87 -0.63 5.10
CA ARG A 66 -20.03 -2.07 4.85
C ARG A 66 -18.72 -2.85 5.00
N VAL A 67 -17.60 -2.16 5.09
CA VAL A 67 -16.28 -2.81 5.25
C VAL A 67 -16.16 -3.33 6.69
N PRO A 68 -15.88 -4.64 6.89
CA PRO A 68 -15.69 -5.20 8.23
C PRO A 68 -14.54 -4.51 8.96
N LYS A 69 -14.78 -4.14 10.23
CA LYS A 69 -13.78 -3.49 11.09
C LYS A 69 -13.22 -4.42 12.17
N ASP A 70 -13.86 -5.55 12.36
CA ASP A 70 -13.59 -6.54 13.40
C ASP A 70 -12.63 -7.65 12.96
N ARG A 71 -12.50 -7.88 11.65
CA ARG A 71 -11.70 -8.97 11.08
C ARG A 71 -10.87 -8.52 9.88
N ALA A 72 -9.82 -9.31 9.56
CA ALA A 72 -9.06 -9.15 8.34
C ALA A 72 -9.88 -9.58 7.12
N VAL A 73 -9.68 -8.89 6.01
CA VAL A 73 -10.38 -9.15 4.75
C VAL A 73 -9.41 -9.10 3.56
N LEU A 74 -9.80 -9.77 2.49
CA LEU A 74 -9.16 -9.61 1.19
C LEU A 74 -9.91 -8.53 0.40
N TYR A 75 -9.23 -7.42 0.11
CA TYR A 75 -9.72 -6.40 -0.81
C TYR A 75 -9.33 -6.76 -2.22
N ILE A 76 -10.30 -6.81 -3.12
CA ILE A 76 -10.09 -7.03 -4.56
C ILE A 76 -10.62 -5.82 -5.29
N GLY A 77 -9.80 -5.20 -6.13
CA GLY A 77 -10.19 -3.99 -6.85
C GLY A 77 -9.58 -3.90 -8.24
N ASN A 78 -10.18 -3.04 -9.06
CA ASN A 78 -9.62 -2.67 -10.37
C ASN A 78 -8.50 -1.64 -10.20
N HIS A 79 -7.47 -1.69 -11.07
CA HIS A 79 -6.31 -0.81 -10.99
C HIS A 79 -6.18 0.11 -12.19
N ARG A 80 -6.39 1.40 -11.98
CA ARG A 80 -6.32 2.43 -13.04
C ARG A 80 -5.17 3.42 -12.82
N SER A 81 -4.82 3.69 -11.57
CA SER A 81 -3.89 4.75 -11.22
C SER A 81 -3.03 4.39 -10.01
N TYR A 82 -1.89 5.03 -9.86
CA TYR A 82 -1.14 4.99 -8.59
C TYR A 82 -1.94 5.58 -7.43
N PHE A 83 -2.87 6.49 -7.72
CA PHE A 83 -3.75 7.08 -6.72
C PHE A 83 -4.70 6.07 -6.09
N ASP A 84 -5.02 4.95 -6.75
CA ASP A 84 -5.88 3.90 -6.17
C ASP A 84 -5.30 3.41 -4.84
N ILE A 85 -3.97 3.19 -4.80
CA ILE A 85 -3.27 2.77 -3.58
C ILE A 85 -3.34 3.88 -2.52
N VAL A 86 -3.03 5.12 -2.90
CA VAL A 86 -3.02 6.26 -1.98
C VAL A 86 -4.41 6.52 -1.40
N MET A 87 -5.45 6.48 -2.25
CA MET A 87 -6.83 6.73 -1.83
C MET A 87 -7.38 5.62 -0.92
N THR A 88 -7.08 4.36 -1.23
CA THR A 88 -7.57 3.23 -0.44
C THR A 88 -6.83 3.11 0.88
N TYR A 89 -5.51 3.33 0.92
CA TYR A 89 -4.71 3.27 2.16
C TYR A 89 -5.25 4.18 3.26
N VAL A 90 -5.61 5.42 2.94
CA VAL A 90 -6.12 6.39 3.93
C VAL A 90 -7.55 6.10 4.37
N ARG A 91 -8.21 5.09 3.79
CA ARG A 91 -9.62 4.76 4.03
C ARG A 91 -9.82 3.39 4.66
N VAL A 92 -8.90 2.44 4.45
CA VAL A 92 -9.03 1.11 5.05
C VAL A 92 -8.99 1.21 6.58
N PRO A 93 -9.89 0.50 7.30
CA PRO A 93 -10.03 0.65 8.74
C PRO A 93 -8.96 -0.07 9.54
N ARG A 94 -8.20 -0.98 8.92
CA ARG A 94 -7.21 -1.84 9.58
C ARG A 94 -5.90 -1.89 8.81
N MET A 95 -4.86 -2.45 9.44
CA MET A 95 -3.60 -2.78 8.78
C MET A 95 -3.88 -3.61 7.53
N THR A 96 -3.43 -3.10 6.39
CA THR A 96 -3.65 -3.72 5.09
C THR A 96 -2.35 -3.72 4.29
N GLY A 97 -1.86 -4.91 3.96
CA GLY A 97 -0.75 -5.08 3.03
C GLY A 97 -1.27 -5.08 1.59
N TYR A 98 -0.45 -4.59 0.67
CA TYR A 98 -0.76 -4.61 -0.77
C TYR A 98 0.14 -5.58 -1.50
N ILE A 99 -0.43 -6.32 -2.46
CA ILE A 99 0.37 -7.12 -3.38
C ILE A 99 0.90 -6.19 -4.49
N ALA A 100 2.21 -5.98 -4.46
CA ALA A 100 2.92 -5.09 -5.37
C ALA A 100 3.77 -5.86 -6.36
N LYS A 101 4.22 -5.21 -7.42
CA LYS A 101 5.19 -5.79 -8.35
C LYS A 101 6.54 -6.00 -7.68
N MET A 102 7.25 -7.07 -8.04
CA MET A 102 8.60 -7.38 -7.56
C MET A 102 9.59 -6.22 -7.78
N GLU A 103 9.45 -5.48 -8.85
CA GLU A 103 10.34 -4.34 -9.18
C GLU A 103 10.28 -3.23 -8.12
N MET A 104 9.15 -3.09 -7.41
CA MET A 104 9.00 -2.11 -6.32
C MET A 104 9.91 -2.43 -5.13
N GLU A 105 10.29 -3.69 -4.96
CA GLU A 105 11.22 -4.12 -3.90
C GLU A 105 12.60 -3.49 -4.06
N LYS A 106 12.99 -3.17 -5.29
CA LYS A 106 14.30 -2.58 -5.63
C LYS A 106 14.39 -1.08 -5.36
N ILE A 107 13.26 -0.42 -5.08
CA ILE A 107 13.24 1.03 -4.79
C ILE A 107 13.63 1.23 -3.32
N PRO A 108 14.82 1.79 -3.05
CA PRO A 108 15.27 1.99 -1.67
C PRO A 108 14.32 2.90 -0.91
N LEU A 109 14.31 2.80 0.41
CA LEU A 109 13.43 3.51 1.34
C LEU A 109 11.94 3.18 1.16
N LEU A 110 11.40 3.25 -0.06
CA LEU A 110 10.02 2.89 -0.34
C LEU A 110 9.73 1.44 0.03
N SER A 111 10.60 0.51 -0.39
CA SER A 111 10.43 -0.92 -0.07
C SER A 111 10.45 -1.20 1.43
N HIS A 112 11.20 -0.42 2.22
CA HIS A 112 11.20 -0.55 3.68
C HIS A 112 9.85 -0.13 4.28
N TRP A 113 9.29 1.00 3.86
CA TRP A 113 7.95 1.41 4.26
C TRP A 113 6.90 0.39 3.86
N MET A 114 6.99 -0.13 2.63
CA MET A 114 6.07 -1.17 2.15
C MET A 114 6.14 -2.44 3.00
N ARG A 115 7.34 -2.90 3.38
CA ARG A 115 7.51 -4.07 4.27
C ARG A 115 6.95 -3.82 5.66
N ASN A 116 7.15 -2.62 6.22
CA ASN A 116 6.57 -2.24 7.51
C ASN A 116 5.04 -2.29 7.50
N LEU A 117 4.44 -2.04 6.33
CA LEU A 117 2.99 -2.11 6.09
C LEU A 117 2.52 -3.48 5.59
N HIS A 118 3.33 -4.53 5.77
CA HIS A 118 3.01 -5.90 5.35
C HIS A 118 2.75 -6.09 3.85
N CYS A 119 3.19 -5.17 2.99
CA CYS A 119 3.13 -5.37 1.55
C CYS A 119 3.96 -6.58 1.12
N LEU A 120 3.50 -7.24 0.08
CA LEU A 120 4.13 -8.42 -0.51
C LEU A 120 4.53 -8.11 -1.95
N PHE A 121 5.70 -8.59 -2.36
CA PHE A 121 6.21 -8.40 -3.71
C PHE A 121 6.00 -9.66 -4.54
N LEU A 122 5.23 -9.53 -5.62
CA LEU A 122 4.83 -10.65 -6.47
C LEU A 122 5.73 -10.71 -7.70
N ASP A 123 6.48 -11.80 -7.82
CA ASP A 123 7.18 -12.15 -9.05
C ASP A 123 6.19 -12.83 -10.01
N ARG A 124 5.87 -12.15 -11.10
CA ARG A 124 4.93 -12.66 -12.12
C ARG A 124 5.59 -13.51 -13.18
N LYS A 125 6.93 -13.51 -13.23
CA LYS A 125 7.70 -14.28 -14.18
C LYS A 125 8.05 -15.67 -13.64
N ASP A 126 8.06 -15.83 -12.33
CA ASP A 126 8.33 -17.08 -11.64
C ASP A 126 7.06 -17.55 -10.90
N LEU A 127 6.37 -18.52 -11.49
CA LEU A 127 5.13 -19.05 -10.94
C LEU A 127 5.31 -19.63 -9.52
N LYS A 128 6.44 -20.28 -9.26
CA LYS A 128 6.73 -20.89 -7.95
C LYS A 128 6.90 -19.81 -6.87
N LYS A 129 7.65 -18.74 -7.17
CA LYS A 129 7.80 -17.59 -6.26
C LYS A 129 6.48 -16.83 -6.10
N GLY A 130 5.73 -16.65 -7.20
CA GLY A 130 4.41 -16.04 -7.17
C GLY A 130 3.45 -16.80 -6.25
N MET A 131 3.38 -18.14 -6.38
CA MET A 131 2.59 -18.99 -5.50
C MET A 131 2.98 -18.83 -4.02
N LYS A 132 4.28 -18.83 -3.71
CA LYS A 132 4.77 -18.60 -2.35
C LYS A 132 4.29 -17.25 -1.79
N THR A 133 4.31 -16.20 -2.61
CA THR A 133 3.81 -14.87 -2.21
C THR A 133 2.32 -14.92 -1.87
N ILE A 134 1.51 -15.62 -2.67
CA ILE A 134 0.07 -15.78 -2.42
C ILE A 134 -0.17 -16.60 -1.13
N MET A 135 0.57 -17.67 -0.92
CA MET A 135 0.47 -18.44 0.34
C MET A 135 0.82 -17.56 1.56
N THR A 136 1.86 -16.73 1.46
CA THR A 136 2.19 -15.76 2.51
C THR A 136 1.06 -14.73 2.72
N ALA A 137 0.37 -14.32 1.66
CA ALA A 137 -0.78 -13.41 1.77
C ALA A 137 -1.93 -14.07 2.56
N ILE A 138 -2.21 -15.34 2.29
CA ILE A 138 -3.23 -16.12 3.01
C ILE A 138 -2.89 -16.21 4.51
N GLU A 139 -1.63 -16.51 4.84
CA GLU A 139 -1.19 -16.59 6.24
C GLU A 139 -1.31 -15.23 6.94
N LYS A 140 -1.02 -14.12 6.25
CA LYS A 140 -1.24 -12.77 6.81
C LYS A 140 -2.70 -12.49 7.11
N VAL A 141 -3.61 -12.89 6.21
CA VAL A 141 -5.06 -12.71 6.45
C VAL A 141 -5.51 -13.54 7.66
N LYS A 142 -5.05 -14.79 7.80
CA LYS A 142 -5.31 -15.62 8.96
C LYS A 142 -4.77 -15.00 10.25
N ALA A 143 -3.62 -14.32 10.17
CA ALA A 143 -3.01 -13.59 11.29
C ALA A 143 -3.66 -12.23 11.59
N GLY A 144 -4.76 -11.86 10.94
CA GLY A 144 -5.51 -10.63 11.21
C GLY A 144 -5.05 -9.39 10.42
N ILE A 145 -4.20 -9.56 9.42
CA ILE A 145 -3.73 -8.48 8.54
C ILE A 145 -4.49 -8.56 7.21
N SER A 146 -5.23 -7.52 6.87
CA SER A 146 -5.93 -7.45 5.58
C SER A 146 -4.94 -7.39 4.41
N ILE A 147 -5.35 -7.92 3.26
CA ILE A 147 -4.55 -7.86 2.03
C ILE A 147 -5.38 -7.22 0.93
N CYS A 148 -4.76 -6.37 0.14
CA CYS A 148 -5.33 -5.77 -1.06
C CYS A 148 -4.60 -6.27 -2.30
N ILE A 149 -5.36 -6.75 -3.28
CA ILE A 149 -4.85 -7.20 -4.58
C ILE A 149 -5.60 -6.53 -5.72
N PHE A 150 -4.86 -6.19 -6.76
CA PHE A 150 -5.38 -5.76 -8.06
C PHE A 150 -5.11 -6.87 -9.09
N PRO A 151 -6.06 -7.79 -9.34
CA PRO A 151 -5.83 -9.00 -10.15
C PRO A 151 -5.43 -8.71 -11.59
N GLU A 152 -5.86 -7.57 -12.14
CA GLU A 152 -5.45 -7.11 -13.47
C GLU A 152 -3.91 -7.01 -13.61
N GLY A 153 -3.24 -6.90 -12.51
CA GLY A 153 -1.78 -6.93 -12.46
C GLY A 153 -1.09 -5.72 -13.08
N THR A 154 -1.79 -4.95 -13.90
CA THR A 154 -1.28 -3.73 -14.52
C THR A 154 -2.39 -2.68 -14.58
N ARG A 155 -2.00 -1.41 -14.67
CA ARG A 155 -2.95 -0.32 -14.80
C ARG A 155 -3.46 -0.26 -16.23
N LYS A 156 -4.77 -0.23 -16.41
CA LYS A 156 -5.37 -0.03 -17.74
C LYS A 156 -5.28 1.43 -18.14
N LYS A 157 -4.62 1.70 -19.25
CA LYS A 157 -4.58 3.03 -19.87
C LYS A 157 -5.74 3.14 -20.88
N GLY A 158 -6.58 4.17 -20.77
CA GLY A 158 -7.70 4.43 -21.69
C GLY A 158 -8.97 3.64 -21.36
N ALA A 159 -10.02 3.85 -22.14
CA ALA A 159 -11.37 3.29 -22.15
C ALA A 159 -12.09 2.98 -20.80
N ALA A 160 -13.39 3.17 -20.80
CA ALA A 160 -14.25 3.13 -19.60
C ALA A 160 -14.53 1.73 -19.04
N THR A 161 -14.15 0.65 -19.71
CA THR A 161 -14.46 -0.72 -19.30
C THR A 161 -13.35 -1.30 -18.41
N PHE A 162 -13.73 -1.81 -17.26
CA PHE A 162 -12.86 -2.62 -16.41
C PHE A 162 -12.59 -3.98 -17.06
N LEU A 163 -11.41 -4.56 -16.79
CA LEU A 163 -11.15 -5.94 -17.13
C LEU A 163 -11.94 -6.86 -16.18
N PRO A 164 -12.47 -8.00 -16.66
CA PRO A 164 -13.01 -9.00 -15.76
C PRO A 164 -11.89 -9.54 -14.86
N PHE A 165 -12.27 -9.95 -13.67
CA PHE A 165 -11.37 -10.63 -12.74
C PHE A 165 -11.12 -12.05 -13.16
#